data_c3465ff8df076120883989b49a2b0258
#
_entry.id   c3465ff8df076120883989b49a2b0258
#
_cell.length_a   1.000
_cell.length_b   1.000
_cell.length_c   1.000
_cell.angle_alpha   90.00
_cell.angle_beta   90.00
_cell.angle_gamma   90.00
#
_symmetry.space_group_name_H-M   'P 1'
#
loop_
_entity.id
_entity.type
_entity.pdbx_description
1 polymer ?
#
loop_
_entity_poly.entity_id
_entity_poly.type
_entity_poly.pdbx_seq_one_letter_code
_entity_poly.pdbx_strand_id
1 'polypeptide(L)'
;EDKQKDVTYIGQATTRKNGEGVLLRIQEHTRDTHADYFNDVIILTTQNNSFGPTEISYLENKFTQLAKEAGRYIVKNGNDPNPGNVTEEKESELDEIIENTLMIIGTLGYRVFVPMTKEVSQDLTDNHSTYLYLKRKTKKSNKVIEATCERTTEGFVVLDGSQVEIKDSPYLPASLKEMRQNLIASRVIQDGVLKEKQLFSSPSYA
;
A
#
# COMPACT_ATOMS: atom_id res chain seq x y z
N GLU A 1 1.00 -6.95 -18.24
CA GLU A 1 1.69 -5.77 -17.64
C GLU A 1 1.66 -5.96 -16.13
N ASP A 2 2.76 -6.48 -15.56
CA ASP A 2 2.93 -6.57 -14.11
C ASP A 2 3.23 -5.16 -13.62
N LYS A 3 2.23 -4.55 -13.02
CA LYS A 3 2.33 -3.19 -12.51
C LYS A 3 3.25 -3.19 -11.30
N GLN A 4 4.31 -2.43 -11.40
CA GLN A 4 5.01 -1.90 -10.25
C GLN A 4 3.96 -1.28 -9.31
N LYS A 5 4.05 -1.49 -7.98
CA LYS A 5 3.11 -0.88 -7.04
C LYS A 5 2.99 0.61 -7.30
N ASP A 6 1.78 1.12 -7.37
CA ASP A 6 1.53 2.55 -7.42
C ASP A 6 2.09 3.23 -6.17
N VAL A 7 2.41 4.51 -6.29
CA VAL A 7 3.00 5.29 -5.19
C VAL A 7 1.96 6.25 -4.65
N THR A 8 1.92 6.43 -3.35
CA THR A 8 1.07 7.43 -2.69
C THR A 8 1.86 8.24 -1.67
N TYR A 9 1.45 9.47 -1.48
CA TYR A 9 1.86 10.35 -0.40
C TYR A 9 0.61 10.87 0.29
N ILE A 10 0.59 10.83 1.60
CA ILE A 10 -0.49 11.35 2.44
C ILE A 10 0.09 12.49 3.24
N GLY A 11 -0.51 13.67 3.16
CA GLY A 11 0.05 14.85 3.80
C GLY A 11 -1.02 15.85 4.20
N GLN A 12 -0.63 16.76 5.05
CA GLN A 12 -1.47 17.85 5.52
C GLN A 12 -1.04 19.20 4.92
N ALA A 13 -2.00 20.09 4.83
CA ALA A 13 -1.76 21.48 4.51
C ALA A 13 -2.46 22.37 5.54
N THR A 14 -1.71 23.22 6.19
CA THR A 14 -2.25 24.21 7.13
C THR A 14 -2.51 25.52 6.43
N THR A 15 -3.51 26.27 6.89
CA THR A 15 -3.78 27.62 6.39
C THR A 15 -2.56 28.51 6.66
N ARG A 16 -1.99 29.07 5.60
CA ARG A 16 -0.91 30.08 5.68
C ARG A 16 -1.52 31.48 5.70
N LYS A 17 -0.72 32.49 6.09
CA LYS A 17 -1.16 33.90 6.20
C LYS A 17 -1.84 34.47 4.94
N ASN A 18 -1.53 33.90 3.77
CA ASN A 18 -2.11 34.29 2.47
C ASN A 18 -3.31 33.43 2.03
N GLY A 19 -3.78 32.50 2.87
CA GLY A 19 -4.92 31.62 2.55
C GLY A 19 -4.65 30.49 1.57
N GLU A 20 -3.45 30.36 1.00
CA GLU A 20 -3.13 29.42 -0.09
C GLU A 20 -2.45 28.12 0.39
N GLY A 21 -2.78 27.65 1.61
CA GLY A 21 -2.09 26.51 2.23
C GLY A 21 -2.04 25.23 1.38
N VAL A 22 -3.17 24.79 0.85
CA VAL A 22 -3.24 23.55 0.05
C VAL A 22 -2.54 23.71 -1.29
N LEU A 23 -2.80 24.81 -2.01
CA LEU A 23 -2.20 25.06 -3.32
C LEU A 23 -0.67 25.12 -3.24
N LEU A 24 -0.15 25.86 -2.26
CA LEU A 24 1.29 25.95 -2.06
C LEU A 24 1.91 24.61 -1.69
N ARG A 25 1.22 23.79 -0.91
CA ARG A 25 1.69 22.45 -0.56
C ARG A 25 1.79 21.54 -1.79
N ILE A 26 0.80 21.58 -2.67
CA ILE A 26 0.83 20.86 -3.95
C ILE A 26 1.98 21.37 -4.83
N GLN A 27 2.17 22.69 -4.93
CA GLN A 27 3.26 23.27 -5.70
C GLN A 27 4.65 22.93 -5.13
N GLU A 28 4.82 22.85 -3.82
CA GLU A 28 6.04 22.36 -3.18
C GLU A 28 6.38 20.96 -3.65
N HIS A 29 5.40 20.07 -3.66
CA HIS A 29 5.58 18.69 -4.13
C HIS A 29 5.84 18.59 -5.64
N THR A 30 5.25 19.46 -6.47
CA THR A 30 5.53 19.45 -7.92
C THR A 30 6.89 20.05 -8.29
N ARG A 31 7.50 20.84 -7.42
CA ARG A 31 8.85 21.40 -7.61
C ARG A 31 9.96 20.47 -7.11
N ASP A 32 9.62 19.52 -6.27
CA ASP A 32 10.55 18.51 -5.79
C ASP A 32 10.80 17.49 -6.89
N THR A 33 12.04 17.38 -7.36
CA THR A 33 12.45 16.39 -8.38
C THR A 33 12.19 14.95 -7.96
N HIS A 34 11.87 14.72 -6.69
CA HIS A 34 11.48 13.41 -6.15
C HIS A 34 9.98 13.14 -6.19
N ALA A 35 9.16 14.08 -6.67
CA ALA A 35 7.69 13.99 -6.69
C ALA A 35 7.10 13.79 -8.10
N ASP A 36 7.88 13.41 -9.08
CA ASP A 36 7.45 13.14 -10.47
C ASP A 36 6.52 11.90 -10.60
N TYR A 37 6.15 11.30 -9.46
CA TYR A 37 5.45 10.02 -9.43
C TYR A 37 3.93 10.14 -9.27
N PHE A 38 3.36 11.31 -8.94
CA PHE A 38 1.91 11.42 -8.80
C PHE A 38 1.24 12.11 -9.99
N ASN A 39 0.12 11.53 -10.42
CA ASN A 39 -0.70 12.03 -11.51
C ASN A 39 -2.00 12.64 -10.98
N ASP A 40 -2.46 12.17 -9.82
CA ASP A 40 -3.74 12.53 -9.23
C ASP A 40 -3.54 13.09 -7.82
N VAL A 41 -4.40 14.03 -7.44
CA VAL A 41 -4.44 14.62 -6.10
C VAL A 41 -5.87 14.57 -5.59
N ILE A 42 -6.06 14.02 -4.40
CA ILE A 42 -7.33 14.03 -3.67
C ILE A 42 -7.19 15.00 -2.50
N ILE A 43 -8.09 15.96 -2.41
CA ILE A 43 -8.09 16.97 -1.36
C ILE A 43 -9.32 16.76 -0.49
N LEU A 44 -9.09 16.52 0.82
CA LEU A 44 -10.12 16.46 1.84
C LEU A 44 -10.17 17.80 2.57
N THR A 45 -11.33 18.42 2.60
CA THR A 45 -11.54 19.72 3.26
C THR A 45 -12.92 19.79 3.88
N THR A 46 -13.11 20.69 4.84
CA THR A 46 -14.40 20.98 5.46
C THR A 46 -14.91 22.36 5.04
N GLN A 47 -16.24 22.49 4.92
CA GLN A 47 -16.85 23.76 4.49
C GLN A 47 -16.69 24.90 5.52
N ASN A 48 -16.56 24.55 6.79
CA ASN A 48 -16.56 25.47 7.93
C ASN A 48 -15.22 25.59 8.65
N ASN A 49 -14.14 25.09 8.05
CA ASN A 49 -12.81 24.99 8.68
C ASN A 49 -12.84 24.31 10.07
N SER A 50 -13.69 23.28 10.24
CA SER A 50 -13.85 22.58 11.51
C SER A 50 -12.63 21.71 11.87
N PHE A 51 -11.70 21.49 10.94
CA PHE A 51 -10.45 20.79 11.22
C PHE A 51 -9.40 21.76 11.74
N GLY A 52 -9.05 21.64 13.02
CA GLY A 52 -7.88 22.28 13.59
C GLY A 52 -6.59 21.48 13.29
N PRO A 53 -5.43 21.99 13.71
CA PRO A 53 -4.14 21.33 13.48
C PRO A 53 -4.09 19.91 14.08
N THR A 54 -4.76 19.69 15.21
CA THR A 54 -4.78 18.39 15.90
C THR A 54 -5.57 17.36 15.13
N GLU A 55 -6.76 17.73 14.66
CA GLU A 55 -7.63 16.87 13.84
C GLU A 55 -6.96 16.51 12.52
N ILE A 56 -6.31 17.48 11.88
CA ILE A 56 -5.58 17.26 10.63
C ILE A 56 -4.42 16.30 10.85
N SER A 57 -3.66 16.44 11.94
CA SER A 57 -2.57 15.51 12.28
C SER A 57 -3.09 14.10 12.57
N TYR A 58 -4.22 13.97 13.25
CA TYR A 58 -4.87 12.68 13.50
C TYR A 58 -5.26 11.99 12.19
N LEU A 59 -5.94 12.71 11.30
CA LEU A 59 -6.36 12.19 10.00
C LEU A 59 -5.17 11.78 9.14
N GLU A 60 -4.12 12.59 9.05
CA GLU A 60 -2.90 12.25 8.32
C GLU A 60 -2.26 10.96 8.85
N ASN A 61 -2.15 10.82 10.17
CA ASN A 61 -1.62 9.61 10.80
C ASN A 61 -2.47 8.38 10.47
N LYS A 62 -3.78 8.44 10.70
CA LYS A 62 -4.70 7.32 10.47
C LYS A 62 -4.72 6.89 9.00
N PHE A 63 -4.84 7.82 8.05
CA PHE A 63 -4.78 7.48 6.62
C PHE A 63 -3.43 6.89 6.21
N THR A 64 -2.33 7.39 6.77
CA THR A 64 -0.99 6.84 6.52
C THR A 64 -0.88 5.39 7.02
N GLN A 65 -1.38 5.11 8.22
CA GLN A 65 -1.43 3.75 8.78
C GLN A 65 -2.29 2.82 7.91
N LEU A 66 -3.51 3.22 7.58
CA LEU A 66 -4.41 2.43 6.73
C LEU A 66 -3.81 2.11 5.36
N ALA A 67 -3.12 3.07 4.74
CA ALA A 67 -2.45 2.84 3.46
C ALA A 67 -1.27 1.85 3.60
N LYS A 68 -0.50 1.93 4.69
CA LYS A 68 0.59 0.99 4.99
C LYS A 68 0.05 -0.41 5.26
N GLU A 69 -1.00 -0.54 6.07
CA GLU A 69 -1.66 -1.81 6.39
C GLU A 69 -2.25 -2.47 5.13
N ALA A 70 -2.90 -1.68 4.27
CA ALA A 70 -3.41 -2.17 3.00
C ALA A 70 -2.31 -2.74 2.09
N GLY A 71 -1.09 -2.21 2.15
CA GLY A 71 0.10 -2.71 1.47
C GLY A 71 0.05 -2.69 -0.05
N ARG A 72 -0.93 -2.00 -0.66
CA ARG A 72 -1.12 -1.94 -2.12
C ARG A 72 -0.23 -0.91 -2.79
N TYR A 73 -0.02 0.21 -2.13
CA TYR A 73 0.76 1.34 -2.62
C TYR A 73 2.06 1.45 -1.84
N ILE A 74 3.07 1.99 -2.47
CA ILE A 74 4.28 2.43 -1.77
C ILE A 74 3.98 3.78 -1.13
N VAL A 75 3.94 3.82 0.20
CA VAL A 75 3.69 5.05 0.96
C VAL A 75 4.99 5.82 1.13
N LYS A 76 5.09 6.99 0.51
CA LYS A 76 6.31 7.85 0.48
C LYS A 76 6.40 8.85 1.63
N ASN A 77 5.68 8.64 2.72
CA ASN A 77 5.83 9.43 3.93
C ASN A 77 7.19 9.12 4.58
N GLY A 78 8.06 10.11 4.71
CA GLY A 78 9.43 9.93 5.25
C GLY A 78 9.46 9.51 6.71
N ASN A 79 8.55 10.05 7.51
CA ASN A 79 8.34 9.69 8.92
C ASN A 79 6.86 9.40 9.14
N ASP A 80 6.57 8.65 10.21
CA ASP A 80 5.18 8.49 10.64
C ASP A 80 4.66 9.83 11.17
N PRO A 81 3.51 10.31 10.64
CA PRO A 81 2.91 11.53 11.13
C PRO A 81 2.58 11.45 12.62
N ASN A 82 2.62 12.58 13.32
CA ASN A 82 2.19 12.64 14.71
C ASN A 82 0.69 12.25 14.79
N PRO A 83 0.30 11.32 15.68
CA PRO A 83 -1.10 10.89 15.80
C PRO A 83 -2.07 12.00 16.24
N GLY A 84 -1.57 13.14 16.70
CA GLY A 84 -2.42 14.15 17.33
C GLY A 84 -2.90 13.69 18.71
N ASN A 85 -3.46 14.60 19.49
CA ASN A 85 -4.07 14.26 20.78
C ASN A 85 -5.50 14.81 20.78
N VAL A 86 -6.45 13.97 20.34
CA VAL A 86 -7.88 14.29 20.25
C VAL A 86 -8.63 13.66 21.43
N THR A 87 -9.78 14.22 21.80
CA THR A 87 -10.67 13.60 22.80
C THR A 87 -11.39 12.40 22.21
N GLU A 88 -11.91 11.49 23.04
CA GLU A 88 -12.65 10.29 22.61
C GLU A 88 -13.86 10.64 21.73
N GLU A 89 -14.59 11.70 22.08
CA GLU A 89 -15.73 12.16 21.28
C GLU A 89 -15.26 12.65 19.89
N LYS A 90 -14.13 13.36 19.86
CA LYS A 90 -13.58 13.86 18.59
C LYS A 90 -12.98 12.75 17.75
N GLU A 91 -12.39 11.75 18.39
CA GLU A 91 -11.91 10.54 17.71
C GLU A 91 -13.05 9.83 16.98
N SER A 92 -14.18 9.59 17.66
CA SER A 92 -15.37 8.96 17.07
C SER A 92 -15.92 9.74 15.88
N GLU A 93 -15.96 11.08 15.97
CA GLU A 93 -16.37 11.95 14.85
C GLU A 93 -15.41 11.85 13.65
N LEU A 94 -14.11 11.81 13.91
CA LEU A 94 -13.09 11.70 12.87
C LEU A 94 -13.05 10.31 12.25
N ASP A 95 -13.31 9.26 13.00
CA ASP A 95 -13.40 7.89 12.49
C ASP A 95 -14.57 7.73 11.52
N GLU A 96 -15.73 8.36 11.78
CA GLU A 96 -16.84 8.41 10.82
C GLU A 96 -16.45 9.13 9.52
N ILE A 97 -15.69 10.21 9.63
CA ILE A 97 -15.17 10.93 8.46
C ILE A 97 -14.19 10.04 7.66
N ILE A 98 -13.35 9.29 8.37
CA ILE A 98 -12.42 8.34 7.73
C ILE A 98 -13.21 7.28 6.97
N GLU A 99 -14.19 6.62 7.58
CA GLU A 99 -15.01 5.59 6.93
C GLU A 99 -15.69 6.11 5.66
N ASN A 100 -16.32 7.28 5.74
CA ASN A 100 -16.94 7.92 4.59
C ASN A 100 -15.92 8.26 3.49
N THR A 101 -14.75 8.73 3.87
CA THR A 101 -13.65 9.04 2.94
C THR A 101 -13.13 7.79 2.24
N LEU A 102 -12.94 6.70 2.97
CA LEU A 102 -12.52 5.40 2.41
C LEU A 102 -13.52 4.90 1.36
N MET A 103 -14.82 5.02 1.65
CA MET A 103 -15.90 4.63 0.73
C MET A 103 -15.85 5.48 -0.55
N ILE A 104 -15.72 6.81 -0.42
CA ILE A 104 -15.67 7.73 -1.55
C ILE A 104 -14.44 7.46 -2.42
N ILE A 105 -13.26 7.36 -1.81
CA ILE A 105 -11.99 7.10 -2.51
C ILE A 105 -12.03 5.75 -3.23
N GLY A 106 -12.57 4.71 -2.58
CA GLY A 106 -12.78 3.40 -3.18
C GLY A 106 -13.74 3.44 -4.37
N THR A 107 -14.83 4.21 -4.28
CA THR A 107 -15.81 4.38 -5.35
C THR A 107 -15.21 5.14 -6.56
N LEU A 108 -14.27 6.05 -6.33
CA LEU A 108 -13.50 6.72 -7.38
C LEU A 108 -12.48 5.82 -8.06
N GLY A 109 -12.31 4.57 -7.58
CA GLY A 109 -11.41 3.58 -8.15
C GLY A 109 -10.02 3.53 -7.52
N TYR A 110 -9.73 4.38 -6.54
CA TYR A 110 -8.46 4.36 -5.82
C TYR A 110 -8.49 3.34 -4.70
N ARG A 111 -7.66 2.31 -4.81
CA ARG A 111 -7.63 1.20 -3.84
C ARG A 111 -6.54 1.31 -2.78
N VAL A 112 -6.05 2.51 -2.53
CA VAL A 112 -4.94 2.79 -1.62
C VAL A 112 -5.16 2.24 -0.20
N PHE A 113 -6.41 2.21 0.26
CA PHE A 113 -6.80 1.76 1.59
C PHE A 113 -7.45 0.37 1.62
N VAL A 114 -7.56 -0.30 0.47
CA VAL A 114 -8.19 -1.63 0.39
C VAL A 114 -7.13 -2.70 0.58
N PRO A 115 -7.18 -3.55 1.62
CA PRO A 115 -6.22 -4.62 1.82
C PRO A 115 -6.10 -5.54 0.61
N MET A 116 -4.90 -6.08 0.33
CA MET A 116 -4.71 -7.06 -0.74
C MET A 116 -5.34 -8.40 -0.41
N THR A 117 -5.33 -8.75 0.86
CA THR A 117 -5.93 -9.97 1.40
C THR A 117 -7.05 -9.59 2.34
N LYS A 118 -8.11 -10.39 2.37
CA LYS A 118 -9.12 -10.22 3.43
C LYS A 118 -8.47 -10.64 4.75
N GLU A 119 -8.57 -9.79 5.76
CA GLU A 119 -8.29 -10.24 7.12
C GLU A 119 -9.23 -11.40 7.42
N VAL A 120 -8.69 -12.46 8.02
CA VAL A 120 -9.48 -13.59 8.51
C VAL A 120 -10.26 -13.08 9.73
N SER A 121 -11.36 -12.37 9.48
CA SER A 121 -12.37 -12.16 10.51
C SER A 121 -12.90 -13.54 10.89
N GLN A 122 -12.92 -13.85 12.18
CA GLN A 122 -13.33 -15.13 12.75
C GLN A 122 -14.81 -15.50 12.50
N ASP A 123 -15.50 -14.83 11.60
CA ASP A 123 -16.87 -15.18 11.21
C ASP A 123 -16.85 -16.31 10.17
N LEU A 124 -17.08 -17.49 10.70
CA LEU A 124 -16.98 -18.83 10.10
C LEU A 124 -17.98 -19.14 8.99
N THR A 125 -18.54 -18.21 8.24
CA THR A 125 -19.65 -18.57 7.33
C THR A 125 -19.47 -18.33 5.84
N ASP A 126 -18.41 -17.65 5.36
CA ASP A 126 -18.25 -17.49 3.90
C ASP A 126 -16.82 -17.19 3.41
N ASN A 127 -15.84 -17.97 3.84
CA ASN A 127 -14.45 -17.78 3.42
C ASN A 127 -13.96 -18.92 2.53
N HIS A 128 -14.17 -18.79 1.22
CA HIS A 128 -13.38 -19.49 0.21
C HIS A 128 -12.08 -18.72 -0.14
N SER A 129 -11.32 -18.28 0.87
CA SER A 129 -9.93 -17.90 0.61
C SER A 129 -9.15 -19.19 0.35
N THR A 130 -8.83 -19.42 -0.92
CA THR A 130 -8.07 -20.61 -1.30
C THR A 130 -6.59 -20.29 -1.20
N TYR A 131 -5.96 -20.81 -0.15
CA TYR A 131 -4.51 -20.77 -0.02
C TYR A 131 -3.86 -21.84 -0.89
N LEU A 132 -2.85 -21.45 -1.62
CA LEU A 132 -2.01 -22.32 -2.44
C LEU A 132 -0.62 -22.40 -1.81
N TYR A 133 -0.09 -23.60 -1.70
CA TYR A 133 1.22 -23.84 -1.09
C TYR A 133 2.17 -24.41 -2.13
N LEU A 134 3.35 -23.80 -2.26
CA LEU A 134 4.44 -24.33 -3.05
C LEU A 134 5.53 -24.85 -2.11
N LYS A 135 5.91 -26.11 -2.32
CA LYS A 135 7.11 -26.69 -1.71
C LYS A 135 7.92 -27.38 -2.79
N ARG A 136 9.06 -26.82 -3.15
CA ARG A 136 9.88 -27.33 -4.25
C ARG A 136 11.37 -27.33 -3.88
N LYS A 137 12.05 -28.44 -4.16
CA LYS A 137 13.50 -28.49 -4.11
C LYS A 137 14.09 -27.94 -5.40
N THR A 138 14.92 -26.92 -5.31
CA THR A 138 15.55 -26.30 -6.48
C THR A 138 16.74 -27.12 -6.95
N LYS A 139 16.86 -27.28 -8.28
CA LYS A 139 17.98 -28.05 -8.88
C LYS A 139 19.31 -27.31 -8.79
N LYS A 140 19.30 -25.97 -8.67
CA LYS A 140 20.50 -25.14 -8.72
C LYS A 140 21.14 -24.90 -7.36
N SER A 141 20.35 -24.62 -6.35
CA SER A 141 20.83 -24.35 -4.99
C SER A 141 20.68 -25.55 -4.04
N ASN A 142 19.98 -26.60 -4.50
CA ASN A 142 19.61 -27.78 -3.70
C ASN A 142 18.83 -27.43 -2.41
N LYS A 143 18.26 -26.20 -2.35
CA LYS A 143 17.45 -25.71 -1.25
C LYS A 143 15.98 -26.07 -1.48
N VAL A 144 15.25 -26.28 -0.41
CA VAL A 144 13.80 -26.38 -0.46
C VAL A 144 13.25 -24.95 -0.38
N ILE A 145 12.41 -24.57 -1.34
CA ILE A 145 11.69 -23.30 -1.36
C ILE A 145 10.26 -23.58 -0.94
N GLU A 146 9.78 -22.80 0.00
CA GLU A 146 8.41 -22.81 0.47
C GLU A 146 7.79 -21.44 0.24
N ALA A 147 6.61 -21.40 -0.39
CA ALA A 147 5.87 -20.17 -0.63
C ALA A 147 4.38 -20.41 -0.39
N THR A 148 3.69 -19.37 0.07
CA THR A 148 2.25 -19.36 0.29
C THR A 148 1.64 -18.24 -0.53
N CYS A 149 0.55 -18.56 -1.23
CA CYS A 149 -0.18 -17.64 -2.05
C CYS A 149 -1.67 -17.72 -1.71
N GLU A 150 -2.35 -16.58 -1.66
CA GLU A 150 -3.80 -16.49 -1.51
C GLU A 150 -4.42 -16.13 -2.87
N ARG A 151 -5.40 -16.92 -3.29
CA ARG A 151 -6.21 -16.59 -4.48
C ARG A 151 -7.28 -15.58 -4.08
N THR A 152 -7.26 -14.42 -4.70
CA THR A 152 -8.23 -13.35 -4.47
C THR A 152 -9.03 -13.07 -5.74
N THR A 153 -10.05 -12.20 -5.66
CA THR A 153 -10.81 -11.74 -6.83
C THR A 153 -9.97 -10.90 -7.80
N GLU A 154 -8.81 -10.41 -7.36
CA GLU A 154 -7.91 -9.57 -8.16
C GLU A 154 -6.71 -10.34 -8.73
N GLY A 155 -6.51 -11.57 -8.31
CA GLY A 155 -5.38 -12.39 -8.74
C GLY A 155 -4.80 -13.23 -7.61
N PHE A 156 -3.49 -13.36 -7.62
CA PHE A 156 -2.74 -14.22 -6.71
C PHE A 156 -1.82 -13.36 -5.84
N VAL A 157 -2.08 -13.34 -4.53
CA VAL A 157 -1.26 -12.61 -3.56
C VAL A 157 -0.26 -13.56 -2.93
N VAL A 158 1.01 -13.42 -3.30
CA VAL A 158 2.10 -14.14 -2.64
C VAL A 158 2.37 -13.46 -1.30
N LEU A 159 2.31 -14.25 -0.23
CA LEU A 159 2.44 -13.74 1.14
C LEU A 159 3.91 -13.46 1.50
N ASP A 160 4.07 -12.52 2.40
CA ASP A 160 5.35 -12.26 3.07
C ASP A 160 5.88 -13.53 3.76
N GLY A 161 7.20 -13.64 3.87
CA GLY A 161 7.86 -14.87 4.32
C GLY A 161 8.03 -15.94 3.24
N SER A 162 7.37 -15.82 2.09
CA SER A 162 7.55 -16.73 0.96
C SER A 162 8.98 -16.70 0.43
N GLN A 163 9.54 -17.87 0.15
CA GLN A 163 10.92 -18.01 -0.32
C GLN A 163 10.97 -17.95 -1.85
N VAL A 164 12.01 -17.32 -2.36
CA VAL A 164 12.27 -17.14 -3.79
C VAL A 164 13.68 -17.66 -4.13
N GLU A 165 13.82 -18.40 -5.24
CA GLU A 165 15.13 -18.84 -5.71
C GLU A 165 16.01 -17.62 -6.06
N ILE A 166 17.22 -17.54 -5.49
CA ILE A 166 18.12 -16.40 -5.71
C ILE A 166 18.69 -16.39 -7.13
N LYS A 167 18.93 -17.54 -7.71
CA LYS A 167 19.55 -17.69 -9.03
C LYS A 167 18.51 -17.77 -10.14
N ASP A 168 18.56 -16.82 -11.07
CA ASP A 168 17.68 -16.83 -12.23
C ASP A 168 17.83 -18.07 -13.10
N SER A 169 16.72 -18.53 -13.65
CA SER A 169 16.75 -19.54 -14.72
C SER A 169 17.26 -18.90 -16.02
N PRO A 170 18.10 -19.60 -16.80
CA PRO A 170 18.48 -19.13 -18.14
C PRO A 170 17.27 -18.99 -19.06
N TYR A 171 16.19 -19.69 -18.76
CA TYR A 171 14.92 -19.67 -19.53
C TYR A 171 13.89 -18.70 -18.96
N LEU A 172 14.27 -17.85 -17.99
CA LEU A 172 13.35 -16.87 -17.41
C LEU A 172 13.07 -15.78 -18.46
N PRO A 173 11.79 -15.48 -18.78
CA PRO A 173 11.43 -14.38 -19.67
C PRO A 173 12.01 -13.06 -19.18
N ALA A 174 12.37 -12.18 -20.14
CA ALA A 174 13.00 -10.89 -19.84
C ALA A 174 12.13 -10.02 -18.92
N SER A 175 10.82 -10.00 -19.12
CA SER A 175 9.86 -9.26 -18.29
C SER A 175 9.87 -9.72 -16.84
N LEU A 176 9.88 -11.04 -16.61
CA LEU A 176 9.96 -11.61 -15.26
C LEU A 176 11.29 -11.32 -14.58
N LYS A 177 12.36 -11.31 -15.35
CA LYS A 177 13.70 -10.97 -14.85
C LYS A 177 13.75 -9.50 -14.40
N GLU A 178 13.20 -8.61 -15.19
CA GLU A 178 13.11 -7.17 -14.88
C GLU A 178 12.24 -6.93 -13.64
N MET A 179 11.03 -7.51 -13.60
CA MET A 179 10.15 -7.43 -12.44
C MET A 179 10.85 -7.89 -11.16
N ARG A 180 11.53 -9.04 -11.22
CA ARG A 180 12.29 -9.58 -10.09
C ARG A 180 13.43 -8.66 -9.64
N GLN A 181 14.15 -8.07 -10.58
CA GLN A 181 15.21 -7.10 -10.28
C GLN A 181 14.64 -5.86 -9.58
N ASN A 182 13.48 -5.38 -10.01
CA ASN A 182 12.79 -4.27 -9.37
C ASN A 182 12.37 -4.61 -7.93
N LEU A 183 11.84 -5.82 -7.68
CA LEU A 183 11.48 -6.28 -6.33
C LEU A 183 12.71 -6.42 -5.41
N ILE A 184 13.87 -6.79 -5.96
CA ILE A 184 15.13 -6.84 -5.20
C ILE A 184 15.65 -5.43 -4.93
N ALA A 185 15.64 -4.55 -5.94
CA ALA A 185 16.10 -3.16 -5.80
C ALA A 185 15.26 -2.36 -4.81
N SER A 186 13.94 -2.59 -4.77
CA SER A 186 13.01 -2.00 -3.81
C SER A 186 13.03 -2.66 -2.42
N ARG A 187 13.90 -3.67 -2.21
CA ARG A 187 14.01 -4.44 -0.97
C ARG A 187 12.76 -5.25 -0.58
N VAL A 188 11.85 -5.44 -1.49
CA VAL A 188 10.69 -6.34 -1.31
C VAL A 188 11.15 -7.80 -1.24
N ILE A 189 12.19 -8.16 -2.02
CA ILE A 189 12.88 -9.45 -1.86
C ILE A 189 14.24 -9.19 -1.23
N GLN A 190 14.48 -9.79 -0.06
CA GLN A 190 15.76 -9.74 0.65
C GLN A 190 16.20 -11.15 1.01
N ASP A 191 17.44 -11.50 0.72
CA ASP A 191 18.06 -12.81 1.01
C ASP A 191 17.22 -14.01 0.51
N GLY A 192 16.50 -13.81 -0.59
CA GLY A 192 15.60 -14.83 -1.15
C GLY A 192 14.31 -15.04 -0.39
N VAL A 193 13.88 -14.03 0.40
CA VAL A 193 12.61 -14.03 1.12
C VAL A 193 11.83 -12.78 0.76
N LEU A 194 10.54 -12.95 0.45
CA LEU A 194 9.60 -11.88 0.23
C LEU A 194 9.28 -11.20 1.56
N LYS A 195 9.46 -9.89 1.66
CA LYS A 195 9.24 -9.12 2.89
C LYS A 195 7.88 -8.46 2.96
N GLU A 196 7.23 -8.31 1.81
CA GLU A 196 5.90 -7.70 1.68
C GLU A 196 5.04 -8.52 0.73
N LYS A 197 3.73 -8.56 0.98
CA LYS A 197 2.76 -9.20 0.09
C LYS A 197 2.83 -8.62 -1.32
N GLN A 198 2.76 -9.49 -2.34
CA GLN A 198 2.78 -9.09 -3.74
C GLN A 198 1.61 -9.68 -4.50
N LEU A 199 0.90 -8.82 -5.23
CA LEU A 199 -0.22 -9.22 -6.10
C LEU A 199 0.29 -9.51 -7.51
N PHE A 200 -0.07 -10.66 -8.04
CA PHE A 200 0.21 -11.09 -9.42
C PHE A 200 -1.10 -11.39 -10.16
N SER A 201 -1.15 -11.03 -11.43
CA SER A 201 -2.33 -11.26 -12.27
C SER A 201 -2.56 -12.74 -12.62
N SER A 202 -1.52 -13.55 -12.56
CA SER A 202 -1.62 -14.98 -12.87
C SER A 202 -0.72 -15.84 -11.97
N PRO A 203 -1.04 -17.14 -11.79
CA PRO A 203 -0.23 -18.05 -10.99
C PRO A 203 1.15 -18.34 -11.60
N SER A 204 1.33 -18.05 -12.90
CA SER A 204 2.62 -18.25 -13.57
C SER A 204 3.64 -17.15 -13.22
N TYR A 205 3.17 -16.03 -12.72
CA TYR A 205 3.98 -14.89 -12.28
C TYR A 205 4.19 -14.89 -10.75
N ALA A 206 3.30 -15.53 -10.00
CA ALA A 206 3.30 -15.63 -8.55
C ALA A 206 4.39 -16.57 -7.99
#